data_a2d8a9912c01c4f3cc9f32d7a4592c6c
#
_entry.id   a2d8a9912c01c4f3cc9f32d7a4592c6c
#
_cell.length_a   1.000
_cell.length_b   1.000
_cell.length_c   1.000
_cell.angle_alpha   90.00
_cell.angle_beta   90.00
_cell.angle_gamma   90.00
#
_symmetry.space_group_name_H-M   'P 1'
#
loop_
_entity.id
_entity.type
_entity.pdbx_description
1 polymer ?
#
loop_
_entity_poly.entity_id
_entity_poly.type
_entity_poly.pdbx_seq_one_letter_code
_entity_poly.pdbx_strand_id
1 'polypeptide(L)'
;FRLILDAIKHQYPIQISITNRHGKRITTRTIPEYLEYSEKDDKFRLIGTGSKLGNTINLGRIISCEKYENQQGGKVGKRNQPRQRKVIFELVDDRNALERVLMHFAHFEKQVEKIDEQKYQVTLYYDKEDETEIIIRVLSFGPMLHVVKPVAFINLIKDRLSDQKSCGL
;
A
#
# COMPACT_ATOMS: atom_id res chain seq x y z
N PHE A 1 23.49 1.04 -1.77
CA PHE A 1 22.62 2.10 -2.32
C PHE A 1 22.96 2.40 -3.78
N ARG A 2 24.25 2.63 -4.13
CA ARG A 2 24.66 2.94 -5.52
C ARG A 2 24.21 1.89 -6.53
N LEU A 3 24.28 0.59 -6.20
CA LEU A 3 23.83 -0.49 -7.07
C LEU A 3 22.32 -0.42 -7.37
N ILE A 4 21.52 -0.02 -6.39
CA ILE A 4 20.07 0.13 -6.57
C ILE A 4 19.78 1.27 -7.54
N LEU A 5 20.44 2.42 -7.38
CA LEU A 5 20.28 3.56 -8.30
C LEU A 5 20.74 3.22 -9.72
N ASP A 6 21.86 2.50 -9.84
CA ASP A 6 22.36 2.03 -11.15
C ASP A 6 21.38 1.06 -11.81
N ALA A 7 20.81 0.14 -11.02
CA ALA A 7 19.80 -0.81 -11.50
C ALA A 7 18.49 -0.13 -11.90
N ILE A 8 18.05 0.94 -11.22
CA ILE A 8 16.92 1.76 -11.62
C ILE A 8 17.20 2.43 -12.98
N LYS A 9 18.38 3.03 -13.12
CA LYS A 9 18.76 3.75 -14.34
C LYS A 9 18.84 2.85 -15.55
N HIS A 10 19.39 1.64 -15.39
CA HIS A 10 19.66 0.72 -16.50
C HIS A 10 18.66 -0.45 -16.59
N GLN A 11 17.65 -0.48 -15.69
CA GLN A 11 16.54 -1.45 -15.70
C GLN A 11 17.00 -2.92 -15.71
N TYR A 12 18.02 -3.27 -14.93
CA TYR A 12 18.46 -4.67 -14.79
C TYR A 12 18.03 -5.27 -13.44
N PRO A 13 17.86 -6.61 -13.40
CA PRO A 13 17.44 -7.29 -12.17
C PRO A 13 18.55 -7.30 -11.12
N ILE A 14 18.14 -7.15 -9.87
CA ILE A 14 18.99 -7.27 -8.69
C ILE A 14 18.45 -8.35 -7.75
N GLN A 15 19.35 -8.99 -7.00
CA GLN A 15 19.02 -9.88 -5.91
C GLN A 15 19.21 -9.15 -4.59
N ILE A 16 18.18 -9.14 -3.76
CA ILE A 16 18.16 -8.42 -2.49
C ILE A 16 17.91 -9.42 -1.37
N SER A 17 18.70 -9.36 -0.32
CA SER A 17 18.44 -10.05 0.94
C SER A 17 17.88 -9.05 1.96
N ILE A 18 16.76 -9.39 2.57
CA ILE A 18 16.08 -8.56 3.58
C ILE A 18 15.82 -9.37 4.86
N THR A 19 15.64 -8.66 5.96
CA THR A 19 15.12 -9.22 7.21
C THR A 19 13.60 -9.03 7.26
N ASN A 20 12.83 -10.11 7.45
CA ASN A 20 11.40 -10.02 7.66
C ASN A 20 11.05 -9.55 9.09
N ARG A 21 9.73 -9.37 9.36
CA ARG A 21 9.23 -8.95 10.69
C ARG A 21 9.57 -9.94 11.82
N HIS A 22 9.88 -11.20 11.47
CA HIS A 22 10.25 -12.26 12.41
C HIS A 22 11.76 -12.46 12.53
N GLY A 23 12.58 -11.53 12.02
CA GLY A 23 14.03 -11.62 12.05
C GLY A 23 14.64 -12.60 11.05
N LYS A 24 13.83 -13.29 10.22
CA LYS A 24 14.32 -14.26 9.25
C LYS A 24 14.82 -13.57 7.99
N ARG A 25 16.00 -13.97 7.53
CA ARG A 25 16.56 -13.51 6.25
C ARG A 25 15.82 -14.16 5.08
N ILE A 26 15.37 -13.31 4.14
CA ILE A 26 14.69 -13.72 2.92
C ILE A 26 15.43 -13.08 1.74
N THR A 27 15.64 -13.86 0.69
CA THR A 27 16.25 -13.38 -0.56
C THR A 27 15.17 -13.31 -1.64
N THR A 28 15.09 -12.19 -2.33
CA THR A 28 14.18 -11.97 -3.45
C THR A 28 14.91 -11.34 -4.63
N ARG A 29 14.33 -11.45 -5.80
CA ARG A 29 14.81 -10.79 -7.03
C ARG A 29 13.79 -9.77 -7.46
N THR A 30 14.27 -8.63 -7.92
CA THR A 30 13.39 -7.56 -8.40
C THR A 30 14.09 -6.76 -9.49
N ILE A 31 13.30 -6.20 -10.42
CA ILE A 31 13.76 -5.14 -11.31
C ILE A 31 13.29 -3.84 -10.66
N PRO A 32 14.20 -3.03 -10.14
CA PRO A 32 13.86 -1.78 -9.48
C PRO A 32 13.37 -0.74 -10.50
N GLU A 33 12.32 -0.01 -10.16
CA GLU A 33 11.73 1.04 -11.00
C GLU A 33 12.04 2.44 -10.46
N TYR A 34 11.78 2.67 -9.17
CA TYR A 34 12.07 3.95 -8.52
C TYR A 34 12.15 3.82 -7.00
N LEU A 35 12.61 4.90 -6.37
CA LEU A 35 12.59 5.06 -4.91
C LEU A 35 11.45 5.99 -4.52
N GLU A 36 10.72 5.60 -3.50
CA GLU A 36 9.65 6.38 -2.88
C GLU A 36 10.02 6.70 -1.44
N TYR A 37 9.78 7.93 -1.03
CA TYR A 37 9.81 8.29 0.39
C TYR A 37 8.40 8.28 0.96
N SER A 38 8.17 7.46 1.96
CA SER A 38 6.91 7.39 2.70
C SER A 38 6.99 8.32 3.91
N GLU A 39 6.37 9.50 3.83
CA GLU A 39 6.30 10.46 4.94
C GLU A 39 5.64 9.85 6.19
N LYS A 40 4.63 9.02 5.97
CA LYS A 40 3.91 8.32 7.04
C LYS A 40 4.80 7.43 7.90
N ASP A 41 5.66 6.64 7.25
CA ASP A 41 6.51 5.67 7.91
C ASP A 41 7.91 6.23 8.18
N ASP A 42 8.19 7.44 7.68
CA ASP A 42 9.52 8.06 7.67
C ASP A 42 10.58 7.09 7.11
N LYS A 43 10.29 6.51 5.93
CA LYS A 43 11.12 5.46 5.34
C LYS A 43 11.19 5.55 3.83
N PHE A 44 12.36 5.26 3.32
CA PHE A 44 12.53 5.04 1.89
C PHE A 44 12.13 3.62 1.51
N ARG A 45 11.40 3.51 0.41
CA ARG A 45 10.93 2.27 -0.18
C ARG A 45 11.48 2.13 -1.59
N LEU A 46 11.88 0.92 -1.94
CA LEU A 46 12.22 0.55 -3.31
C LEU A 46 10.96 -0.04 -3.96
N ILE A 47 10.54 0.57 -5.04
CA ILE A 47 9.45 0.05 -5.87
C ILE A 47 10.06 -0.66 -7.06
N GLY A 48 9.57 -1.86 -7.35
CA GLY A 48 10.07 -2.68 -8.45
C GLY A 48 9.15 -3.84 -8.77
N THR A 49 9.45 -4.56 -9.83
CA THR A 49 8.65 -5.68 -10.35
C THR A 49 9.39 -7.01 -10.24
N GLY A 50 8.66 -8.12 -10.32
CA GLY A 50 9.22 -9.47 -10.31
C GLY A 50 9.58 -10.04 -8.95
N SER A 51 9.40 -9.31 -7.87
CA SER A 51 9.64 -9.81 -6.51
C SER A 51 8.51 -10.74 -6.03
N LYS A 52 8.90 -11.83 -5.36
CA LYS A 52 7.95 -12.74 -4.68
C LYS A 52 7.34 -12.13 -3.41
N LEU A 53 7.93 -11.06 -2.89
CA LEU A 53 7.54 -10.39 -1.65
C LEU A 53 6.61 -9.19 -1.87
N GLY A 54 6.19 -8.95 -3.10
CA GLY A 54 5.44 -7.75 -3.50
C GLY A 54 6.34 -6.75 -4.22
N ASN A 55 5.74 -5.63 -4.63
CA ASN A 55 6.43 -4.62 -5.43
C ASN A 55 7.19 -3.59 -4.58
N THR A 56 6.97 -3.59 -3.26
CA THR A 56 7.51 -2.59 -2.34
C THR A 56 8.46 -3.22 -1.34
N ILE A 57 9.70 -2.72 -1.27
CA ILE A 57 10.73 -3.17 -0.34
C ILE A 57 11.24 -1.98 0.47
N ASN A 58 11.14 -2.05 1.79
CA ASN A 58 11.70 -1.02 2.67
C ASN A 58 13.23 -1.09 2.64
N LEU A 59 13.89 0.02 2.28
CA LEU A 59 15.34 0.10 2.16
C LEU A 59 16.06 -0.22 3.48
N GLY A 60 15.50 0.20 4.61
CA GLY A 60 16.07 -0.06 5.93
C GLY A 60 16.12 -1.54 6.34
N ARG A 61 15.45 -2.43 5.58
CA ARG A 61 15.48 -3.88 5.81
C ARG A 61 16.45 -4.62 4.91
N ILE A 62 17.07 -3.93 3.96
CA ILE A 62 18.01 -4.54 3.02
C ILE A 62 19.33 -4.80 3.73
N ILE A 63 19.74 -6.06 3.76
CA ILE A 63 21.01 -6.53 4.32
C ILE A 63 22.09 -6.51 3.24
N SER A 64 21.77 -7.05 2.05
CA SER A 64 22.67 -7.08 0.92
C SER A 64 21.92 -6.92 -0.40
N CYS A 65 22.62 -6.37 -1.38
CA CYS A 65 22.11 -6.18 -2.72
C CYS A 65 23.21 -6.50 -3.72
N GLU A 66 22.92 -7.37 -4.68
CA GLU A 66 23.85 -7.84 -5.69
C GLU A 66 23.21 -7.78 -7.07
N LYS A 67 24.02 -7.57 -8.11
CA LYS A 67 23.55 -7.68 -9.49
C LYS A 67 23.16 -9.13 -9.76
N TYR A 68 21.97 -9.32 -10.30
CA TYR A 68 21.53 -10.65 -10.67
C TYR A 68 21.93 -10.94 -12.11
N GLU A 69 22.97 -11.74 -12.30
CA GLU A 69 23.39 -12.28 -13.60
C GLU A 69 22.62 -13.58 -13.85
N ASN A 70 21.74 -13.53 -14.85
CA ASN A 70 20.92 -14.68 -15.22
C ASN A 70 21.76 -15.72 -15.94
N GLN A 71 22.36 -16.67 -15.21
CA GLN A 71 23.12 -17.78 -15.82
C GLN A 71 22.24 -18.89 -16.45
N GLN A 72 20.94 -18.85 -16.24
CA GLN A 72 20.00 -19.79 -16.84
C GLN A 72 18.68 -19.04 -17.10
N GLY A 73 18.26 -18.89 -18.34
CA GLY A 73 17.06 -18.23 -18.88
C GLY A 73 15.74 -18.30 -18.10
N GLY A 74 15.82 -18.19 -16.78
CA GLY A 74 14.69 -18.08 -15.89
C GLY A 74 14.00 -16.75 -16.13
N LYS A 75 12.81 -16.79 -16.69
CA LYS A 75 11.92 -15.62 -16.83
C LYS A 75 11.82 -14.94 -15.46
N VAL A 76 12.34 -13.72 -15.35
CA VAL A 76 11.97 -12.81 -14.27
C VAL A 76 10.45 -12.78 -14.31
N GLY A 77 9.82 -13.16 -13.18
CA GLY A 77 8.40 -13.46 -13.16
C GLY A 77 7.59 -12.37 -13.86
N LYS A 78 6.63 -12.79 -14.68
CA LYS A 78 5.65 -11.90 -15.29
C LYS A 78 5.21 -10.90 -14.22
N ARG A 79 5.10 -9.61 -14.60
CA ARG A 79 4.46 -8.56 -13.83
C ARG A 79 3.29 -9.17 -13.06
N ASN A 80 3.52 -9.60 -11.82
CA ASN A 80 2.43 -9.76 -10.89
C ASN A 80 1.96 -8.33 -10.68
N GLN A 81 0.94 -7.92 -11.45
CA GLN A 81 0.21 -6.72 -11.07
C GLN A 81 -0.10 -6.91 -9.58
N PRO A 82 0.29 -5.99 -8.72
CA PRO A 82 -0.10 -6.05 -7.34
C PRO A 82 -1.60 -6.29 -7.38
N ARG A 83 -2.11 -7.25 -6.59
CA ARG A 83 -3.55 -7.40 -6.43
C ARG A 83 -4.01 -6.18 -5.66
N GLN A 84 -4.13 -5.08 -6.40
CA GLN A 84 -4.62 -3.82 -5.90
C GLN A 84 -6.00 -4.07 -5.31
N ARG A 85 -6.11 -3.88 -4.02
CA ARG A 85 -7.38 -3.97 -3.30
C ARG A 85 -8.14 -2.68 -3.53
N LYS A 86 -9.44 -2.74 -3.42
CA LYS A 86 -10.26 -1.54 -3.46
C LYS A 86 -11.25 -1.54 -2.31
N VAL A 87 -11.52 -0.37 -1.79
CA VAL A 87 -12.61 -0.09 -0.86
C VAL A 87 -13.49 1.00 -1.46
N ILE A 88 -14.79 0.82 -1.31
CA ILE A 88 -15.80 1.79 -1.79
C ILE A 88 -16.54 2.29 -0.56
N PHE A 89 -16.62 3.59 -0.43
CA PHE A 89 -17.38 4.24 0.63
C PHE A 89 -18.20 5.41 0.10
N GLU A 90 -19.31 5.65 0.72
CA GLU A 90 -20.16 6.81 0.52
C GLU A 90 -19.78 7.87 1.54
N LEU A 91 -19.79 9.11 1.10
CA LEU A 91 -19.45 10.28 1.88
C LEU A 91 -20.61 11.28 1.82
N VAL A 92 -21.03 11.78 2.97
CA VAL A 92 -21.88 12.94 3.08
C VAL A 92 -21.00 14.17 3.25
N ASP A 93 -21.08 15.11 2.30
CA ASP A 93 -20.25 16.30 2.32
C ASP A 93 -20.83 17.36 3.27
N ASP A 94 -20.68 17.12 4.56
CA ASP A 94 -20.91 18.07 5.62
C ASP A 94 -19.59 18.71 6.06
N ARG A 95 -19.56 20.03 6.21
CA ARG A 95 -18.37 20.80 6.64
C ARG A 95 -17.12 20.54 5.80
N ASN A 96 -17.26 20.50 4.47
CA ASN A 96 -16.17 20.21 3.52
C ASN A 96 -15.53 18.83 3.75
N ALA A 97 -16.33 17.83 4.09
CA ALA A 97 -15.84 16.48 4.34
C ALA A 97 -15.19 15.88 3.09
N LEU A 98 -15.69 16.21 1.89
CA LEU A 98 -15.10 15.74 0.64
C LEU A 98 -13.64 16.19 0.49
N GLU A 99 -13.37 17.48 0.65
CA GLU A 99 -12.01 18.03 0.54
C GLU A 99 -11.07 17.37 1.56
N ARG A 100 -11.52 17.24 2.80
CA ARG A 100 -10.76 16.59 3.87
C ARG A 100 -10.46 15.13 3.55
N VAL A 101 -11.42 14.36 3.03
CA VAL A 101 -11.22 12.97 2.59
C VAL A 101 -10.22 12.92 1.46
N LEU A 102 -10.34 13.80 0.46
CA LEU A 102 -9.40 13.82 -0.66
C LEU A 102 -7.97 14.13 -0.21
N MET A 103 -7.78 15.00 0.76
CA MET A 103 -6.48 15.32 1.36
C MET A 103 -5.92 14.13 2.18
N HIS A 104 -6.76 13.54 3.04
CA HIS A 104 -6.33 12.40 3.88
C HIS A 104 -5.91 11.17 3.07
N PHE A 105 -6.48 11.00 1.89
CA PHE A 105 -6.15 9.91 0.97
C PHE A 105 -5.38 10.40 -0.27
N ALA A 106 -4.64 11.53 -0.18
CA ALA A 106 -3.99 12.15 -1.33
C ALA A 106 -3.02 11.22 -2.06
N HIS A 107 -2.29 10.39 -1.33
CA HIS A 107 -1.29 9.46 -1.87
C HIS A 107 -1.86 8.13 -2.39
N PHE A 108 -3.16 7.91 -2.26
CA PHE A 108 -3.81 6.73 -2.84
C PHE A 108 -4.46 7.07 -4.17
N GLU A 109 -4.41 6.13 -5.10
CA GLU A 109 -5.21 6.18 -6.31
C GLU A 109 -6.69 6.09 -5.94
N LYS A 110 -7.50 7.02 -6.46
CA LYS A 110 -8.92 7.12 -6.11
C LYS A 110 -9.77 7.66 -7.25
N GLN A 111 -11.02 7.24 -7.26
CA GLN A 111 -12.07 7.74 -8.14
C GLN A 111 -13.20 8.28 -7.29
N VAL A 112 -13.74 9.44 -7.67
CA VAL A 112 -14.83 10.10 -6.96
C VAL A 112 -15.98 10.30 -7.92
N GLU A 113 -17.16 9.83 -7.54
CA GLU A 113 -18.40 9.99 -8.29
C GLU A 113 -19.41 10.73 -7.42
N LYS A 114 -20.04 11.75 -7.99
CA LYS A 114 -21.12 12.44 -7.31
C LYS A 114 -22.41 11.64 -7.46
N ILE A 115 -23.03 11.25 -6.34
CA ILE A 115 -24.30 10.52 -6.33
C ILE A 115 -25.46 11.47 -6.25
N ASP A 116 -25.39 12.50 -5.37
CA ASP A 116 -26.43 13.45 -5.08
C ASP A 116 -25.80 14.81 -4.75
N GLU A 117 -26.61 15.83 -4.41
CA GLU A 117 -26.10 17.18 -4.12
C GLU A 117 -25.02 17.22 -3.04
N GLN A 118 -25.17 16.39 -2.00
CA GLN A 118 -24.25 16.31 -0.87
C GLN A 118 -23.62 14.92 -0.67
N LYS A 119 -23.85 13.97 -1.61
CA LYS A 119 -23.32 12.62 -1.49
C LYS A 119 -22.36 12.28 -2.60
N TYR A 120 -21.26 11.68 -2.21
CA TYR A 120 -20.21 11.22 -3.11
C TYR A 120 -19.88 9.76 -2.83
N GLN A 121 -19.58 9.01 -3.89
CA GLN A 121 -18.98 7.69 -3.78
C GLN A 121 -17.50 7.81 -4.09
N VAL A 122 -16.68 7.28 -3.20
CA VAL A 122 -15.23 7.24 -3.39
C VAL A 122 -14.79 5.78 -3.48
N THR A 123 -14.12 5.46 -4.58
CA THR A 123 -13.41 4.19 -4.76
C THR A 123 -11.93 4.44 -4.53
N LEU A 124 -11.36 3.82 -3.51
CA LEU A 124 -9.96 3.93 -3.14
C LEU A 124 -9.23 2.62 -3.48
N TYR A 125 -8.09 2.74 -4.15
CA TYR A 125 -7.23 1.60 -4.49
C TYR A 125 -6.01 1.59 -3.58
N TYR A 126 -5.63 0.42 -3.06
CA TYR A 126 -4.58 0.30 -2.05
C TYR A 126 -3.91 -1.07 -2.04
N ASP A 127 -2.72 -1.15 -1.47
CA ASP A 127 -2.02 -2.40 -1.21
C ASP A 127 -2.40 -2.97 0.16
N LYS A 128 -2.29 -4.31 0.31
CA LYS A 128 -2.63 -4.99 1.57
C LYS A 128 -1.94 -4.40 2.80
N GLU A 129 -0.74 -3.85 2.63
CA GLU A 129 0.05 -3.28 3.72
C GLU A 129 -0.56 -1.99 4.28
N ASP A 130 -1.34 -1.27 3.47
CA ASP A 130 -1.97 -0.01 3.83
C ASP A 130 -3.37 -0.18 4.46
N GLU A 131 -3.91 -1.42 4.47
CA GLU A 131 -5.27 -1.71 4.92
C GLU A 131 -5.56 -1.19 6.33
N THR A 132 -4.63 -1.38 7.27
CA THR A 132 -4.79 -0.91 8.66
C THR A 132 -4.85 0.61 8.74
N GLU A 133 -4.05 1.31 7.96
CA GLU A 133 -4.06 2.76 7.90
C GLU A 133 -5.38 3.29 7.36
N ILE A 134 -5.85 2.70 6.27
CA ILE A 134 -7.12 3.09 5.66
C ILE A 134 -8.27 2.90 6.64
N ILE A 135 -8.30 1.79 7.40
CA ILE A 135 -9.30 1.58 8.45
C ILE A 135 -9.26 2.71 9.48
N ILE A 136 -8.07 3.08 9.98
CA ILE A 136 -7.92 4.15 10.97
C ILE A 136 -8.44 5.48 10.41
N ARG A 137 -8.06 5.82 9.18
CA ARG A 137 -8.49 7.06 8.51
C ARG A 137 -10.00 7.07 8.25
N VAL A 138 -10.56 5.97 7.79
CA VAL A 138 -12.01 5.83 7.59
C VAL A 138 -12.76 6.06 8.90
N LEU A 139 -12.33 5.43 10.00
CA LEU A 139 -12.94 5.60 11.32
C LEU A 139 -12.83 7.04 11.85
N SER A 140 -11.79 7.78 11.49
CA SER A 140 -11.60 9.16 11.93
C SER A 140 -12.66 10.14 11.37
N PHE A 141 -13.33 9.80 10.28
CA PHE A 141 -14.40 10.59 9.70
C PHE A 141 -15.77 10.34 10.36
N GLY A 142 -15.87 9.33 11.23
CA GLY A 142 -17.11 9.01 11.95
C GLY A 142 -18.30 8.76 11.02
N PRO A 143 -19.48 9.31 11.32
CA PRO A 143 -20.71 9.04 10.59
C PRO A 143 -20.78 9.66 9.18
N MET A 144 -19.84 10.55 8.83
CA MET A 144 -19.82 11.19 7.51
C MET A 144 -19.39 10.22 6.41
N LEU A 145 -18.68 9.12 6.76
CA LEU A 145 -18.15 8.14 5.83
C LEU A 145 -18.72 6.77 6.12
N HIS A 146 -19.40 6.18 5.13
CA HIS A 146 -19.99 4.84 5.21
C HIS A 146 -19.34 3.89 4.21
N VAL A 147 -18.72 2.82 4.68
CA VAL A 147 -18.10 1.82 3.81
C VAL A 147 -19.16 0.88 3.24
N VAL A 148 -19.21 0.79 1.91
CA VAL A 148 -20.19 0.01 1.16
C VAL A 148 -19.63 -1.35 0.74
N LYS A 149 -18.37 -1.38 0.30
CA LYS A 149 -17.71 -2.60 -0.20
C LYS A 149 -16.19 -2.53 0.04
N PRO A 150 -15.51 -3.69 0.14
CA PRO A 150 -16.03 -5.05 0.21
C PRO A 150 -16.50 -5.42 1.63
N VAL A 151 -17.32 -6.46 1.75
CA VAL A 151 -17.80 -6.97 3.05
C VAL A 151 -16.66 -7.35 3.98
N ALA A 152 -15.57 -7.90 3.44
CA ALA A 152 -14.38 -8.22 4.22
C ALA A 152 -13.78 -7.00 4.92
N PHE A 153 -13.74 -5.84 4.27
CA PHE A 153 -13.25 -4.60 4.87
C PHE A 153 -14.21 -4.06 5.94
N ILE A 154 -15.54 -4.19 5.71
CA ILE A 154 -16.56 -3.81 6.69
C ILE A 154 -16.41 -4.67 7.96
N ASN A 155 -16.15 -5.97 7.83
CA ASN A 155 -15.91 -6.85 8.96
C ASN A 155 -14.67 -6.45 9.76
N LEU A 156 -13.58 -6.11 9.11
CA LEU A 156 -12.36 -5.59 9.79
C LEU A 156 -12.65 -4.33 10.62
N ILE A 157 -13.51 -3.43 10.12
CA ILE A 157 -13.94 -2.23 10.87
C ILE A 157 -14.75 -2.65 12.10
N LYS A 158 -15.72 -3.59 11.94
CA LYS A 158 -16.57 -4.08 13.02
C LYS A 158 -15.75 -4.75 14.12
N ASP A 159 -14.80 -5.61 13.74
CA ASP A 159 -13.91 -6.30 14.67
C ASP A 159 -13.11 -5.28 15.48
N ARG A 160 -12.54 -4.28 14.82
CA ARG A 160 -11.77 -3.22 15.49
C ARG A 160 -12.59 -2.39 16.47
N LEU A 161 -13.82 -2.04 16.10
CA LEU A 161 -14.75 -1.33 16.99
C LEU A 161 -15.19 -2.19 18.18
N SER A 162 -15.37 -3.49 17.96
CA SER A 162 -15.68 -4.45 19.02
C SER A 162 -14.53 -4.58 20.01
N ASP A 163 -13.30 -4.67 19.54
CA ASP A 163 -12.10 -4.71 20.38
C ASP A 163 -11.96 -3.43 21.21
N GLN A 164 -12.27 -2.26 20.66
CA GLN A 164 -12.26 -1.00 21.40
C GLN A 164 -13.28 -0.98 22.53
N LYS A 165 -14.50 -1.51 22.32
CA LYS A 165 -15.52 -1.63 23.38
C LYS A 165 -15.05 -2.54 24.52
N SER A 166 -14.32 -3.61 24.20
CA SER A 166 -13.77 -4.53 25.23
C SER A 166 -12.69 -3.90 26.09
N CYS A 167 -12.05 -2.81 25.61
CA CYS A 167 -11.05 -2.06 26.36
C CYS A 167 -11.62 -0.99 27.32
N GLY A 168 -12.95 -0.95 27.49
CA GLY A 168 -13.61 -0.11 28.51
C GLY A 168 -13.91 1.34 28.08
N LEU A 169 -14.09 1.56 26.78
CA LEU A 169 -14.63 2.81 26.23
C LEU A 169 -16.13 2.73 26.00
#